data_f0ff23e164cdd65582807dfe92e74348
#
_entry.id   f0ff23e164cdd65582807dfe92e74348
#
_cell.length_a   1.000
_cell.length_b   1.000
_cell.length_c   1.000
_cell.angle_alpha   90.00
_cell.angle_beta   90.00
_cell.angle_gamma   90.00
#
_symmetry.space_group_name_H-M   'P 1'
#
loop_
_entity.id
_entity.type
_entity.pdbx_description
1 polymer ?
#
loop_
_entity_poly.entity_id
_entity_poly.type
_entity_poly.pdbx_seq_one_letter_code
_entity_poly.pdbx_strand_id
1 'polypeptide(L)'
;MTSKIKSSNGLKDFWVLIKSPPNKDESTSKLAAERNASLTKPPGALGRLEELAIWYCAWRQNPNANILSPQVIVFAGNHGVASLGVSAFPQEVTEQMVLNFEHKGAAINQLCQVAGAKLNVHSL
;
A
#
# COMPACT_ATOMS: atom_id res chain seq x y z
N MET A 1 -8.92 12.26 11.85
CA MET A 1 -9.94 12.98 11.05
C MET A 1 -9.87 12.47 9.62
N THR A 2 -10.77 11.59 9.23
CA THR A 2 -10.92 11.15 7.85
C THR A 2 -11.58 12.29 7.07
N SER A 3 -10.80 13.07 6.35
CA SER A 3 -11.32 14.02 5.37
C SER A 3 -12.15 13.22 4.36
N LYS A 4 -13.46 13.34 4.40
CA LYS A 4 -14.33 12.92 3.31
C LYS A 4 -13.86 13.66 2.06
N ILE A 5 -13.25 12.98 1.12
CA ILE A 5 -13.03 13.50 -0.22
C ILE A 5 -14.44 13.74 -0.78
N LYS A 6 -14.89 14.99 -0.76
CA LYS A 6 -16.09 15.42 -1.47
C LYS A 6 -15.87 15.09 -2.93
N SER A 7 -16.92 14.71 -3.64
CA SER A 7 -16.91 14.39 -5.07
C SER A 7 -15.98 15.33 -5.82
N SER A 8 -14.88 14.78 -6.36
CA SER A 8 -13.83 15.57 -6.98
C SER A 8 -14.38 16.28 -8.22
N ASN A 9 -14.10 17.56 -8.36
CA ASN A 9 -14.32 18.30 -9.62
C ASN A 9 -13.32 17.85 -10.71
N GLY A 10 -13.18 16.55 -10.89
CA GLY A 10 -12.33 15.95 -11.91
C GLY A 10 -10.82 16.17 -11.68
N LEU A 11 -10.07 16.18 -12.77
CA LEU A 11 -8.60 16.26 -12.77
C LEU A 11 -8.01 17.50 -12.10
N LYS A 12 -8.78 18.58 -11.93
CA LYS A 12 -8.29 19.83 -11.29
C LYS A 12 -7.92 19.60 -9.81
N ASP A 13 -8.75 18.90 -9.06
CA ASP A 13 -8.50 18.63 -7.64
C ASP A 13 -7.29 17.71 -7.46
N PHE A 14 -7.12 16.77 -8.40
CA PHE A 14 -5.96 15.89 -8.46
C PHE A 14 -4.65 16.67 -8.69
N TRP A 15 -4.65 17.65 -9.61
CA TRP A 15 -3.49 18.50 -9.86
C TRP A 15 -3.13 19.38 -8.67
N VAL A 16 -4.13 19.85 -7.91
CA VAL A 16 -3.88 20.60 -6.66
C VAL A 16 -3.18 19.72 -5.63
N LEU A 17 -3.65 18.48 -5.44
CA LEU A 17 -3.02 17.53 -4.52
C LEU A 17 -1.57 17.18 -4.90
N ILE A 18 -1.28 17.01 -6.19
CA ILE A 18 0.08 16.73 -6.67
C ILE A 18 1.02 17.92 -6.44
N LYS A 19 0.54 19.15 -6.64
CA LYS A 19 1.37 20.36 -6.47
C LYS A 19 1.68 20.68 -5.01
N SER A 20 0.83 20.21 -4.09
CA SER A 20 1.02 20.42 -2.66
C SER A 20 0.72 19.12 -1.90
N PRO A 21 1.58 18.10 -2.02
CA PRO A 21 1.39 16.85 -1.30
C PRO A 21 1.50 17.09 0.21
N PRO A 22 0.78 16.33 1.02
CA PRO A 22 0.94 16.40 2.47
C PRO A 22 2.35 15.98 2.88
N ASN A 23 2.83 16.51 3.97
CA ASN A 23 4.10 16.10 4.58
C ASN A 23 3.83 15.15 5.74
N LYS A 24 4.81 14.28 6.01
CA LYS A 24 4.81 13.48 7.23
C LYS A 24 4.96 14.39 8.46
N ASP A 25 4.43 13.97 9.57
CA ASP A 25 4.56 14.67 10.86
C ASP A 25 5.90 14.31 11.52
N GLU A 26 6.84 15.27 11.56
CA GLU A 26 8.16 15.06 12.13
C GLU A 26 8.12 14.89 13.66
N SER A 27 7.18 15.53 14.35
CA SER A 27 7.02 15.40 15.79
C SER A 27 6.58 13.99 16.16
N THR A 28 5.62 13.45 15.43
CA THR A 28 5.15 12.06 15.59
C THR A 28 6.25 11.06 15.20
N SER A 29 7.03 11.35 14.16
CA SER A 29 8.17 10.52 13.77
C SER A 29 9.17 10.36 14.92
N LYS A 30 9.52 11.47 15.59
CA LYS A 30 10.41 11.48 16.75
C LYS A 30 9.82 10.66 17.91
N LEU A 31 8.55 10.88 18.27
CA LEU A 31 7.89 10.12 19.34
C LEU A 31 7.84 8.61 19.04
N ALA A 32 7.58 8.23 17.81
CA ALA A 32 7.59 6.83 17.41
C ALA A 32 9.00 6.20 17.49
N ALA A 33 10.03 6.95 17.12
CA ALA A 33 11.42 6.50 17.25
C ALA A 33 11.84 6.35 18.71
N GLU A 34 11.50 7.29 19.57
CA GLU A 34 11.76 7.23 21.02
C GLU A 34 11.05 6.00 21.64
N ARG A 35 9.81 5.77 21.26
CA ARG A 35 9.06 4.57 21.67
C ARG A 35 9.75 3.28 21.18
N ASN A 36 10.16 3.22 19.91
CA ASN A 36 10.87 2.07 19.36
C ASN A 36 12.17 1.77 20.13
N ALA A 37 12.90 2.81 20.50
CA ALA A 37 14.15 2.68 21.29
C ALA A 37 13.90 2.18 22.73
N SER A 38 12.71 2.45 23.31
CA SER A 38 12.35 2.04 24.66
C SER A 38 11.80 0.62 24.76
N LEU A 39 11.53 -0.05 23.62
CA LEU A 39 11.00 -1.42 23.62
C LEU A 39 12.05 -2.43 24.09
N THR A 40 11.58 -3.49 24.78
CA THR A 40 12.43 -4.59 25.26
C THR A 40 12.89 -5.48 24.10
N LYS A 41 13.87 -5.01 23.34
CA LYS A 41 14.51 -5.71 22.23
C LYS A 41 15.93 -5.17 22.03
N PRO A 42 16.86 -5.95 21.44
CA PRO A 42 18.14 -5.38 20.99
C PRO A 42 17.92 -4.25 19.98
N PRO A 43 18.72 -3.19 20.01
CA PRO A 43 18.63 -2.14 19.01
C PRO A 43 18.74 -2.69 17.58
N GLY A 44 17.80 -2.30 16.72
CA GLY A 44 17.78 -2.75 15.31
C GLY A 44 17.35 -4.19 15.07
N ALA A 45 16.89 -4.93 16.09
CA ALA A 45 16.55 -6.35 15.98
C ALA A 45 15.47 -6.66 14.93
N LEU A 46 14.57 -5.74 14.66
CA LEU A 46 13.51 -5.88 13.65
C LEU A 46 13.90 -5.31 12.28
N GLY A 47 15.13 -4.76 12.15
CA GLY A 47 15.65 -4.25 10.89
C GLY A 47 14.70 -3.24 10.23
N ARG A 48 14.40 -3.43 8.96
CA ARG A 48 13.55 -2.53 8.15
C ARG A 48 12.15 -2.31 8.71
N LEU A 49 11.60 -3.27 9.49
CA LEU A 49 10.28 -3.12 10.11
C LEU A 49 10.23 -1.96 11.10
N GLU A 50 11.32 -1.63 11.77
CA GLU A 50 11.38 -0.49 12.69
C GLU A 50 11.22 0.84 11.93
N GLU A 51 11.91 0.98 10.81
CA GLU A 51 11.80 2.16 9.96
C GLU A 51 10.39 2.31 9.37
N LEU A 52 9.79 1.21 8.90
CA LEU A 52 8.43 1.20 8.37
C LEU A 52 7.40 1.56 9.43
N ALA A 53 7.56 1.08 10.66
CA ALA A 53 6.68 1.44 11.76
C ALA A 53 6.74 2.93 12.09
N ILE A 54 7.94 3.51 12.19
CA ILE A 54 8.14 4.94 12.44
C ILE A 54 7.56 5.78 11.30
N TRP A 55 7.83 5.40 10.06
CA TRP A 55 7.27 6.04 8.86
C TRP A 55 5.74 6.02 8.87
N TYR A 56 5.13 4.87 9.14
CA TYR A 56 3.68 4.73 9.19
C TYR A 56 3.06 5.60 10.29
N CYS A 57 3.65 5.60 11.49
CA CYS A 57 3.21 6.45 12.58
C CYS A 57 3.24 7.94 12.21
N ALA A 58 4.31 8.40 11.55
CA ALA A 58 4.46 9.79 11.11
C ALA A 58 3.37 10.21 10.13
N TRP A 59 3.03 9.36 9.14
CA TRP A 59 1.95 9.63 8.19
C TRP A 59 0.56 9.53 8.79
N ARG A 60 0.40 8.74 9.85
CA ARG A 60 -0.86 8.63 10.59
C ARG A 60 -1.02 9.68 11.68
N GLN A 61 0.01 10.51 11.92
CA GLN A 61 0.03 11.49 13.01
C GLN A 61 -0.34 10.85 14.37
N ASN A 62 0.12 9.63 14.58
CA ASN A 62 -0.15 8.85 15.79
C ASN A 62 1.05 7.94 16.10
N PRO A 63 1.78 8.17 17.22
CA PRO A 63 2.97 7.39 17.57
C PRO A 63 2.67 5.92 17.92
N ASN A 64 1.41 5.58 18.10
CA ASN A 64 0.92 4.22 18.38
C ASN A 64 -0.09 3.76 17.31
N ALA A 65 0.14 4.13 16.04
CA ALA A 65 -0.76 3.79 14.95
C ALA A 65 -0.87 2.28 14.73
N ASN A 66 -2.09 1.80 14.55
CA ASN A 66 -2.41 0.41 14.23
C ASN A 66 -2.89 0.28 12.79
N ILE A 67 -2.55 -0.84 12.16
CA ILE A 67 -3.07 -1.21 10.84
C ILE A 67 -4.35 -2.01 11.05
N LEU A 68 -5.49 -1.32 10.95
CA LEU A 68 -6.79 -1.92 11.25
C LEU A 68 -7.48 -2.54 10.04
N SER A 69 -7.24 -2.01 8.85
CA SER A 69 -7.94 -2.43 7.63
C SER A 69 -7.04 -2.22 6.41
N PRO A 70 -5.98 -3.03 6.25
CA PRO A 70 -5.12 -2.93 5.09
C PRO A 70 -5.86 -3.33 3.82
N GLN A 71 -5.50 -2.69 2.72
CA GLN A 71 -6.08 -2.97 1.41
C GLN A 71 -4.97 -3.21 0.39
N VAL A 72 -5.18 -4.21 -0.44
CA VAL A 72 -4.37 -4.47 -1.63
C VAL A 72 -5.25 -4.22 -2.85
N ILE A 73 -4.76 -3.40 -3.78
CA ILE A 73 -5.45 -3.09 -5.02
C ILE A 73 -4.54 -3.53 -6.17
N VAL A 74 -5.06 -4.37 -7.04
CA VAL A 74 -4.39 -4.84 -8.25
C VAL A 74 -5.10 -4.27 -9.46
N PHE A 75 -4.36 -3.61 -10.33
CA PHE A 75 -4.82 -3.20 -11.64
C PHE A 75 -4.24 -4.16 -12.67
N ALA A 76 -5.09 -4.93 -13.33
CA ALA A 76 -4.71 -5.90 -14.33
C ALA A 76 -5.05 -5.36 -15.73
N GLY A 77 -4.05 -5.28 -16.59
CA GLY A 77 -4.23 -4.76 -17.95
C GLY A 77 -3.13 -5.22 -18.88
N ASN A 78 -3.46 -5.32 -20.16
CA ASN A 78 -2.52 -5.62 -21.22
C ASN A 78 -1.93 -4.34 -21.80
N HIS A 79 -0.63 -4.34 -22.07
CA HIS A 79 0.09 -3.23 -22.65
C HIS A 79 0.64 -3.61 -24.03
N GLY A 80 0.49 -2.74 -25.01
CA GLY A 80 0.96 -2.97 -26.38
C GLY A 80 2.45 -3.33 -26.47
N VAL A 81 3.28 -2.83 -25.54
CA VAL A 81 4.71 -3.14 -25.47
C VAL A 81 5.01 -4.63 -25.28
N ALA A 82 4.08 -5.42 -24.75
CA ALA A 82 4.24 -6.85 -24.55
C ALA A 82 4.45 -7.61 -25.89
N SER A 83 3.92 -7.08 -27.00
CA SER A 83 4.14 -7.63 -28.34
C SER A 83 5.60 -7.58 -28.80
N LEU A 84 6.43 -6.75 -28.15
CA LEU A 84 7.87 -6.65 -28.42
C LEU A 84 8.71 -7.69 -27.66
N GLY A 85 8.08 -8.66 -27.00
CA GLY A 85 8.78 -9.72 -26.29
C GLY A 85 9.42 -9.31 -24.96
N VAL A 86 9.00 -8.20 -24.38
CA VAL A 86 9.51 -7.70 -23.09
C VAL A 86 8.92 -8.43 -21.87
N SER A 87 7.87 -9.22 -22.10
CA SER A 87 7.21 -10.02 -21.06
C SER A 87 7.63 -11.47 -21.16
N ALA A 88 7.84 -12.14 -20.04
CA ALA A 88 8.12 -13.57 -19.97
C ALA A 88 6.88 -14.44 -20.33
N PHE A 89 5.69 -13.84 -20.28
CA PHE A 89 4.42 -14.53 -20.54
C PHE A 89 3.61 -13.80 -21.61
N PRO A 90 2.79 -14.54 -22.40
CA PRO A 90 1.90 -13.95 -23.37
C PRO A 90 0.73 -13.19 -22.69
N GLN A 91 0.04 -12.34 -23.45
CA GLN A 91 -0.99 -11.44 -22.92
C GLN A 91 -2.23 -12.17 -22.37
N GLU A 92 -2.52 -13.38 -22.87
CA GLU A 92 -3.63 -14.23 -22.43
C GLU A 92 -3.50 -14.63 -20.95
N VAL A 93 -2.29 -14.62 -20.41
CA VAL A 93 -2.03 -14.91 -19.00
C VAL A 93 -2.65 -13.85 -18.07
N THR A 94 -2.88 -12.61 -18.54
CA THR A 94 -3.52 -11.57 -17.74
C THR A 94 -4.93 -11.97 -17.33
N GLU A 95 -5.75 -12.46 -18.26
CA GLU A 95 -7.10 -12.94 -17.97
C GLU A 95 -7.09 -14.14 -17.02
N GLN A 96 -6.20 -15.11 -17.28
CA GLN A 96 -6.02 -16.28 -16.41
C GLN A 96 -5.64 -15.87 -14.99
N MET A 97 -4.80 -14.86 -14.83
CA MET A 97 -4.42 -14.34 -13.52
C MET A 97 -5.58 -13.63 -12.81
N VAL A 98 -6.42 -12.88 -13.53
CA VAL A 98 -7.63 -12.29 -12.95
C VAL A 98 -8.54 -13.37 -12.39
N LEU A 99 -8.83 -14.41 -13.17
CA LEU A 99 -9.59 -15.57 -12.71
C LEU A 99 -8.94 -16.27 -11.51
N ASN A 100 -7.61 -16.38 -11.50
CA ASN A 100 -6.89 -16.97 -10.38
C ASN A 100 -7.03 -16.15 -9.09
N PHE A 101 -7.02 -14.81 -9.18
CA PHE A 101 -7.32 -13.93 -8.03
C PHE A 101 -8.74 -14.13 -7.52
N GLU A 102 -9.72 -14.24 -8.40
CA GLU A 102 -11.14 -14.48 -8.04
C GLU A 102 -11.33 -15.83 -7.34
N HIS A 103 -10.67 -16.88 -7.83
CA HIS A 103 -10.67 -18.20 -7.23
C HIS A 103 -9.75 -18.35 -6.01
N LYS A 104 -9.13 -17.26 -5.56
CA LYS A 104 -8.24 -17.22 -4.39
C LYS A 104 -7.00 -18.12 -4.51
N GLY A 105 -6.56 -18.41 -5.74
CA GLY A 105 -5.44 -19.30 -6.03
C GLY A 105 -4.06 -18.62 -6.01
N ALA A 106 -3.99 -17.30 -6.07
CA ALA A 106 -2.72 -16.59 -6.11
C ALA A 106 -2.10 -16.40 -4.71
N ALA A 107 -0.78 -16.28 -4.65
CA ALA A 107 -0.05 -16.05 -3.40
C ALA A 107 -0.56 -14.81 -2.64
N ILE A 108 -0.89 -13.72 -3.36
CA ILE A 108 -1.42 -12.50 -2.75
C ILE A 108 -2.74 -12.73 -2.00
N ASN A 109 -3.58 -13.66 -2.47
CA ASN A 109 -4.82 -14.02 -1.77
C ASN A 109 -4.50 -14.60 -0.39
N GLN A 110 -3.51 -15.50 -0.31
CA GLN A 110 -3.10 -16.13 0.94
C GLN A 110 -2.45 -15.10 1.88
N LEU A 111 -1.59 -14.23 1.36
CA LEU A 111 -0.98 -13.16 2.16
C LEU A 111 -2.03 -12.18 2.69
N CYS A 112 -3.01 -11.80 1.88
CA CYS A 112 -4.12 -10.95 2.31
C CYS A 112 -4.95 -11.62 3.43
N GLN A 113 -5.21 -12.91 3.33
CA GLN A 113 -5.93 -13.65 4.36
C GLN A 113 -5.17 -13.64 5.69
N VAL A 114 -3.87 -13.92 5.68
CA VAL A 114 -3.02 -13.91 6.89
C VAL A 114 -2.92 -12.51 7.50
N ALA A 115 -2.80 -11.48 6.65
CA ALA A 115 -2.68 -10.09 7.10
C ALA A 115 -4.03 -9.41 7.44
N GLY A 116 -5.17 -10.09 7.26
CA GLY A 116 -6.49 -9.47 7.39
C GLY A 116 -6.73 -8.35 6.37
N ALA A 117 -6.07 -8.40 5.22
CA ALA A 117 -6.15 -7.41 4.17
C ALA A 117 -7.29 -7.72 3.19
N LYS A 118 -7.94 -6.65 2.70
CA LYS A 118 -8.91 -6.76 1.61
C LYS A 118 -8.20 -6.69 0.27
N LEU A 119 -8.45 -7.66 -0.62
CA LEU A 119 -7.94 -7.66 -1.99
C LEU A 119 -9.05 -7.19 -2.95
N ASN A 120 -8.73 -6.21 -3.78
CA ASN A 120 -9.57 -5.75 -4.89
C ASN A 120 -8.77 -5.86 -6.19
N VAL A 121 -9.36 -6.45 -7.21
CA VAL A 121 -8.76 -6.59 -8.55
C VAL A 121 -9.61 -5.81 -9.55
N HIS A 122 -8.97 -4.98 -10.35
CA HIS A 122 -9.59 -4.17 -11.40
C HIS A 122 -8.99 -4.56 -12.75
N SER A 123 -9.80 -5.11 -13.63
CA SER A 123 -9.45 -5.30 -15.04
C SER A 123 -9.58 -3.99 -15.79
N LEU A 124 -8.54 -3.62 -16.58
CA LEU A 124 -8.44 -2.39 -17.37
C LEU A 124 -8.53 -2.70 -18.87
#